data_513a301f6601995fcfb48f00a007a639
#
_entry.id   513a301f6601995fcfb48f00a007a639
#
_cell.length_a   1.000
_cell.length_b   1.000
_cell.length_c   1.000
_cell.angle_alpha   90.00
_cell.angle_beta   90.00
_cell.angle_gamma   90.00
#
_symmetry.space_group_name_H-M   'P 1'
#
loop_
_entity.id
_entity.type
_entity.pdbx_description
1 polymer ?
#
loop_
_entity_poly.entity_id
_entity_poly.type
_entity_poly.pdbx_seq_one_letter_code
_entity_poly.pdbx_strand_id
1 'polypeptide(L)'
;VKYLYGPVPSRRLGMSLGIDPFETKTCTHNCIYCQLGSGKTVSSEQSLPGVPLENIERELIAFFADGGDTDYITFSGSGEPTLWNHIEKLIQFIKTNFADKKLAVITNGTTLWRDEIRKAIMPIDLIVPTIAAADEDTYQRLHRPNPSADFSRHIEGTQKFAQEFDGEIWAEVLLVAGVNDSTEHLAELAKIIYKTNPDYIDLNPPVRPPAERWVHPPDEAVIRRAYAILGPKCRIVGQFVPPSAHALEVANLATRILGILIRRPETAESIADSLGIVQQQVTEALDALVAKKLAIQADGGYFEIPQK
;
A
#
# COMPACT_ATOMS: atom_id res chain seq x y z
N VAL A 1 -4.91 17.50 -8.63
CA VAL A 1 -5.07 16.58 -7.50
C VAL A 1 -3.69 16.39 -6.88
N LYS A 2 -3.54 16.73 -5.60
CA LYS A 2 -2.23 16.69 -4.93
C LYS A 2 -2.16 15.56 -3.88
N TYR A 3 -3.27 15.30 -3.22
CA TYR A 3 -3.37 14.40 -2.08
C TYR A 3 -4.14 13.11 -2.39
N LEU A 4 -4.87 13.10 -3.51
CA LEU A 4 -5.40 11.89 -4.09
C LEU A 4 -4.49 11.41 -5.23
N TYR A 5 -4.48 10.12 -5.50
CA TYR A 5 -3.81 9.54 -6.67
C TYR A 5 -4.63 8.40 -7.25
N GLY A 6 -4.59 8.30 -8.55
CA GLY A 6 -5.43 7.36 -9.28
C GLY A 6 -6.72 8.01 -9.80
N PRO A 7 -7.83 7.24 -9.96
CA PRO A 7 -7.88 5.82 -9.60
C PRO A 7 -6.89 4.98 -10.40
N VAL A 8 -6.24 4.04 -9.72
CA VAL A 8 -5.30 3.11 -10.33
C VAL A 8 -5.83 1.68 -10.18
N PRO A 9 -5.65 0.82 -11.18
CA PRO A 9 -5.95 -0.59 -11.01
C PRO A 9 -5.00 -1.17 -9.97
N SER A 10 -5.58 -1.57 -8.86
CA SER A 10 -4.87 -2.25 -7.80
C SER A 10 -4.77 -3.72 -8.12
N ARG A 11 -3.64 -4.34 -7.80
CA ARG A 11 -3.47 -5.80 -7.91
C ARG A 11 -4.46 -6.59 -7.03
N ARG A 12 -5.20 -5.91 -6.13
CA ARG A 12 -6.07 -6.50 -5.11
C ARG A 12 -7.46 -5.88 -5.02
N LEU A 13 -7.56 -4.57 -5.26
CA LEU A 13 -8.71 -3.75 -4.86
C LEU A 13 -9.54 -3.25 -6.07
N GLY A 14 -9.35 -3.82 -7.26
CA GLY A 14 -9.96 -3.27 -8.46
C GLY A 14 -9.45 -1.85 -8.75
N MET A 15 -10.33 -0.94 -9.15
CA MET A 15 -9.98 0.48 -9.31
C MET A 15 -9.90 1.14 -7.92
N SER A 16 -8.73 1.61 -7.54
CA SER A 16 -8.47 2.21 -6.23
C SER A 16 -8.09 3.67 -6.34
N LEU A 17 -8.84 4.54 -5.68
CA LEU A 17 -8.50 5.93 -5.46
C LEU A 17 -7.70 6.03 -4.15
N GLY A 18 -6.42 6.34 -4.25
CA GLY A 18 -5.55 6.43 -3.08
C GLY A 18 -5.62 7.81 -2.41
N ILE A 19 -5.66 7.82 -1.09
CA ILE A 19 -5.50 9.01 -0.25
C ILE A 19 -4.11 8.97 0.36
N ASP A 20 -3.32 10.01 0.15
CA ASP A 20 -2.01 10.20 0.76
C ASP A 20 -2.05 11.31 1.82
N PRO A 21 -2.07 10.96 3.10
CA PRO A 21 -2.18 11.94 4.17
C PRO A 21 -0.86 12.67 4.48
N PHE A 22 0.24 12.36 3.77
CA PHE A 22 1.54 12.95 4.04
C PHE A 22 2.24 13.41 2.75
N GLU A 23 2.91 14.56 2.79
CA GLU A 23 3.67 15.09 1.65
C GLU A 23 5.06 14.44 1.49
N THR A 24 5.56 13.80 2.54
CA THR A 24 6.86 13.14 2.58
C THR A 24 6.77 11.82 3.31
N LYS A 25 7.75 10.93 3.12
CA LYS A 25 7.78 9.64 3.81
C LYS A 25 7.66 9.81 5.33
N THR A 26 6.50 9.45 5.87
CA THR A 26 6.15 9.55 7.29
C THR A 26 5.67 8.19 7.77
N CYS A 27 6.55 7.41 8.38
CA CYS A 27 6.30 6.01 8.73
C CYS A 27 7.02 5.63 10.03
N THR A 28 6.44 4.71 10.77
CA THR A 28 7.06 4.10 11.96
C THR A 28 8.13 3.07 11.57
N HIS A 29 8.13 2.62 10.32
CA HIS A 29 9.07 1.66 9.76
C HIS A 29 9.98 2.30 8.70
N ASN A 30 11.19 1.72 8.54
CA ASN A 30 12.09 1.99 7.43
C ASN A 30 12.44 0.69 6.70
N CYS A 31 11.39 0.02 6.21
CA CYS A 31 11.49 -1.33 5.62
C CYS A 31 12.50 -1.40 4.49
N ILE A 32 13.28 -2.48 4.44
CA ILE A 32 14.30 -2.71 3.41
C ILE A 32 13.72 -2.81 2.00
N TYR A 33 12.45 -3.22 1.87
CA TYR A 33 11.72 -3.39 0.61
C TYR A 33 10.87 -2.16 0.22
N CYS A 34 10.91 -1.07 0.99
CA CYS A 34 10.01 0.08 0.80
C CYS A 34 10.27 0.78 -0.54
N GLN A 35 9.24 0.90 -1.37
CA GLN A 35 9.31 1.60 -2.66
C GLN A 35 9.50 3.13 -2.52
N LEU A 36 9.27 3.69 -1.33
CA LEU A 36 9.52 5.11 -1.04
C LEU A 36 11.00 5.40 -0.70
N GLY A 37 11.85 4.38 -0.77
CA GLY A 37 13.25 4.49 -0.36
C GLY A 37 13.44 4.50 1.17
N SER A 38 14.68 4.75 1.61
CA SER A 38 15.05 4.85 3.02
C SER A 38 14.68 6.22 3.59
N GLY A 39 14.40 6.27 4.90
CA GLY A 39 14.06 7.51 5.59
C GLY A 39 14.14 7.39 7.11
N LYS A 40 13.92 8.50 7.81
CA LYS A 40 13.80 8.50 9.27
C LYS A 40 12.44 7.96 9.68
N THR A 41 12.41 7.20 10.77
CA THR A 41 11.16 6.72 11.36
C THR A 41 10.60 7.73 12.36
N VAL A 42 9.28 7.68 12.54
CA VAL A 42 8.55 8.45 13.55
C VAL A 42 7.96 7.53 14.63
N SER A 43 7.63 8.07 15.79
CA SER A 43 7.07 7.29 16.89
C SER A 43 5.65 6.77 16.55
N SER A 44 5.35 5.52 16.95
CA SER A 44 4.01 4.94 16.90
C SER A 44 3.07 5.44 18.01
N GLU A 45 3.61 6.17 18.98
CA GLU A 45 2.87 6.66 20.17
C GLU A 45 2.14 7.98 19.93
N GLN A 46 2.38 8.63 18.79
CA GLN A 46 1.79 9.94 18.49
C GLN A 46 1.00 9.92 17.18
N SER A 47 0.05 10.82 17.08
CA SER A 47 -0.61 11.15 15.82
C SER A 47 -0.04 12.46 15.27
N LEU A 48 0.01 12.58 13.95
CA LEU A 48 0.69 13.67 13.24
C LEU A 48 -0.34 14.48 12.43
N PRO A 49 -0.13 15.79 12.27
CA PRO A 49 -1.08 16.65 11.56
C PRO A 49 -1.20 16.29 10.07
N GLY A 50 -0.08 15.91 9.41
CA GLY A 50 -0.07 15.60 7.97
C GLY A 50 -0.68 16.70 7.10
N VAL A 51 -1.40 16.28 6.07
CA VAL A 51 -2.15 17.15 5.16
C VAL A 51 -3.41 17.67 5.85
N PRO A 52 -3.80 18.96 5.71
CA PRO A 52 -5.07 19.49 6.22
C PRO A 52 -6.26 18.71 5.66
N LEU A 53 -7.20 18.35 6.54
CA LEU A 53 -8.38 17.54 6.23
C LEU A 53 -9.18 18.12 5.06
N GLU A 54 -9.46 19.40 5.11
CA GLU A 54 -10.26 20.14 4.12
C GLU A 54 -9.66 20.12 2.71
N ASN A 55 -8.36 19.88 2.58
CA ASN A 55 -7.72 19.75 1.29
C ASN A 55 -8.09 18.42 0.63
N ILE A 56 -8.08 17.32 1.39
CA ILE A 56 -8.45 16.00 0.89
C ILE A 56 -9.96 15.95 0.62
N GLU A 57 -10.79 16.49 1.52
CA GLU A 57 -12.25 16.57 1.34
C GLU A 57 -12.60 17.28 0.02
N ARG A 58 -11.97 18.43 -0.23
CA ARG A 58 -12.19 19.21 -1.46
C ARG A 58 -11.81 18.43 -2.72
N GLU A 59 -10.67 17.71 -2.68
CA GLU A 59 -10.24 16.90 -3.81
C GLU A 59 -11.19 15.70 -4.05
N LEU A 60 -11.72 15.07 -3.00
CA LEU A 60 -12.72 14.00 -3.11
C LEU A 60 -14.03 14.52 -3.71
N ILE A 61 -14.54 15.66 -3.22
CA ILE A 61 -15.74 16.29 -3.75
C ILE A 61 -15.54 16.59 -5.25
N ALA A 62 -14.42 17.21 -5.63
CA ALA A 62 -14.13 17.53 -7.02
C ALA A 62 -14.04 16.28 -7.88
N PHE A 63 -13.34 15.24 -7.42
CA PHE A 63 -13.18 13.99 -8.16
C PHE A 63 -14.53 13.35 -8.50
N PHE A 64 -15.44 13.22 -7.52
CA PHE A 64 -16.75 12.60 -7.74
C PHE A 64 -17.73 13.53 -8.49
N ALA A 65 -17.65 14.84 -8.27
CA ALA A 65 -18.45 15.81 -9.04
C ALA A 65 -18.12 15.83 -10.53
N ASP A 66 -16.86 15.58 -10.90
CA ASP A 66 -16.38 15.46 -12.27
C ASP A 66 -16.68 14.07 -12.90
N GLY A 67 -17.49 13.24 -12.22
CA GLY A 67 -17.89 11.91 -12.71
C GLY A 67 -16.85 10.82 -12.48
N GLY A 68 -15.88 11.05 -11.58
CA GLY A 68 -14.91 10.03 -11.17
C GLY A 68 -15.61 8.85 -10.48
N ASP A 69 -15.07 7.64 -10.70
CA ASP A 69 -15.55 6.41 -10.06
C ASP A 69 -14.40 5.53 -9.59
N THR A 70 -14.66 4.68 -8.58
CA THR A 70 -13.67 3.79 -8.00
C THR A 70 -14.35 2.66 -7.23
N ASP A 71 -13.71 1.48 -7.17
CA ASP A 71 -14.18 0.36 -6.35
C ASP A 71 -13.84 0.57 -4.87
N TYR A 72 -12.64 1.13 -4.60
CA TYR A 72 -12.18 1.43 -3.25
C TYR A 72 -11.58 2.82 -3.15
N ILE A 73 -11.88 3.52 -2.06
CA ILE A 73 -11.10 4.65 -1.56
C ILE A 73 -10.11 4.09 -0.55
N THR A 74 -8.80 4.28 -0.77
CA THR A 74 -7.76 3.57 -0.02
C THR A 74 -6.83 4.53 0.69
N PHE A 75 -6.77 4.45 2.02
CA PHE A 75 -5.74 5.13 2.79
C PHE A 75 -4.40 4.42 2.63
N SER A 76 -3.43 5.10 2.02
CA SER A 76 -2.09 4.59 1.71
C SER A 76 -1.16 5.74 1.31
N GLY A 77 -0.07 5.48 0.59
CA GLY A 77 0.77 6.53 0.01
C GLY A 77 2.13 6.70 0.70
N SER A 78 2.46 7.89 1.16
CA SER A 78 3.80 8.29 1.61
C SER A 78 4.09 7.92 3.07
N GLY A 79 3.63 6.75 3.53
CA GLY A 79 3.96 6.29 4.89
C GLY A 79 2.88 5.44 5.55
N GLU A 80 2.71 5.62 6.87
CA GLU A 80 1.73 4.91 7.68
C GLU A 80 0.48 5.80 7.88
N PRO A 81 -0.64 5.50 7.22
CA PRO A 81 -1.81 6.39 7.25
C PRO A 81 -2.46 6.52 8.64
N THR A 82 -2.33 5.52 9.51
CA THR A 82 -2.91 5.55 10.85
C THR A 82 -2.20 6.50 11.82
N LEU A 83 -1.07 7.07 11.40
CA LEU A 83 -0.42 8.17 12.12
C LEU A 83 -1.14 9.52 11.92
N TRP A 84 -1.95 9.66 10.87
CA TRP A 84 -2.61 10.92 10.58
C TRP A 84 -3.77 11.19 11.53
N ASN A 85 -3.72 12.33 12.20
CA ASN A 85 -4.66 12.68 13.27
C ASN A 85 -6.10 13.03 12.79
N HIS A 86 -6.32 13.12 11.48
CA HIS A 86 -7.63 13.38 10.89
C HIS A 86 -8.26 12.14 10.24
N ILE A 87 -7.66 10.96 10.38
CA ILE A 87 -8.14 9.73 9.70
C ILE A 87 -9.61 9.42 10.05
N GLU A 88 -9.99 9.51 11.32
CA GLU A 88 -11.37 9.29 11.79
C GLU A 88 -12.37 10.23 11.11
N LYS A 89 -12.04 11.53 11.11
CA LYS A 89 -12.92 12.57 10.53
C LYS A 89 -13.11 12.35 9.02
N LEU A 90 -12.04 11.99 8.32
CA LEU A 90 -12.13 11.72 6.88
C LEU A 90 -12.93 10.45 6.59
N ILE A 91 -12.77 9.38 7.38
CA ILE A 91 -13.59 8.17 7.27
C ILE A 91 -15.08 8.53 7.44
N GLN A 92 -15.44 9.31 8.47
CA GLN A 92 -16.81 9.76 8.72
C GLN A 92 -17.34 10.61 7.56
N PHE A 93 -16.52 11.54 7.05
CA PHE A 93 -16.86 12.36 5.89
C PHE A 93 -17.16 11.50 4.65
N ILE A 94 -16.31 10.51 4.35
CA ILE A 94 -16.50 9.63 3.18
C ILE A 94 -17.75 8.77 3.36
N LYS A 95 -17.95 8.15 4.52
CA LYS A 95 -19.15 7.33 4.80
C LYS A 95 -20.45 8.14 4.74
N THR A 96 -20.39 9.44 5.01
CA THR A 96 -21.56 10.33 4.93
C THR A 96 -21.85 10.78 3.49
N ASN A 97 -20.81 11.16 2.74
CA ASN A 97 -20.99 11.80 1.43
C ASN A 97 -20.88 10.82 0.24
N PHE A 98 -20.22 9.67 0.43
CA PHE A 98 -19.94 8.65 -0.60
C PHE A 98 -20.20 7.25 -0.02
N ALA A 99 -21.38 7.03 0.55
CA ALA A 99 -21.74 5.82 1.32
C ALA A 99 -21.72 4.52 0.49
N ASP A 100 -21.83 4.63 -0.84
CA ASP A 100 -21.74 3.51 -1.78
C ASP A 100 -20.28 3.06 -2.05
N LYS A 101 -19.28 3.84 -1.63
CA LYS A 101 -17.86 3.53 -1.86
C LYS A 101 -17.27 2.73 -0.71
N LYS A 102 -16.53 1.67 -1.06
CA LYS A 102 -15.78 0.88 -0.09
C LYS A 102 -14.52 1.61 0.36
N LEU A 103 -14.22 1.52 1.65
CA LEU A 103 -13.02 2.10 2.26
C LEU A 103 -12.03 1.01 2.63
N ALA A 104 -10.76 1.20 2.24
CA ALA A 104 -9.67 0.33 2.65
C ALA A 104 -8.56 1.11 3.36
N VAL A 105 -7.92 0.50 4.34
CA VAL A 105 -6.68 0.98 4.98
C VAL A 105 -5.58 -0.03 4.77
N ILE A 106 -4.49 0.40 4.11
CA ILE A 106 -3.25 -0.37 4.02
C ILE A 106 -2.32 0.15 5.10
N THR A 107 -1.98 -0.68 6.08
CA THR A 107 -1.25 -0.27 7.27
C THR A 107 -0.11 -1.23 7.60
N ASN A 108 0.94 -0.71 8.18
CA ASN A 108 1.99 -1.55 8.76
C ASN A 108 1.61 -2.10 10.16
N GLY A 109 0.44 -1.74 10.69
CA GLY A 109 -0.12 -2.28 11.93
C GLY A 109 0.49 -1.74 13.24
N THR A 110 1.55 -0.94 13.19
CA THR A 110 2.31 -0.54 14.38
C THR A 110 1.59 0.38 15.36
N THR A 111 0.47 0.96 14.96
CA THR A 111 -0.36 1.83 15.80
C THR A 111 -1.61 1.13 16.33
N LEU A 112 -1.90 -0.11 15.88
CA LEU A 112 -3.13 -0.83 16.23
C LEU A 112 -3.21 -1.28 17.71
N TRP A 113 -2.12 -1.20 18.47
CA TRP A 113 -2.16 -1.37 19.92
C TRP A 113 -2.89 -0.23 20.61
N ARG A 114 -3.00 0.96 19.99
CA ARG A 114 -3.69 2.15 20.49
C ARG A 114 -5.20 2.01 20.28
N ASP A 115 -5.95 2.07 21.37
CA ASP A 115 -7.42 1.90 21.35
C ASP A 115 -8.13 2.98 20.51
N GLU A 116 -7.65 4.24 20.61
CA GLU A 116 -8.20 5.35 19.83
C GLU A 116 -8.01 5.18 18.32
N ILE A 117 -6.90 4.57 17.90
CA ILE A 117 -6.66 4.32 16.47
C ILE A 117 -7.56 3.19 15.97
N ARG A 118 -7.69 2.09 16.73
CA ARG A 118 -8.62 1.01 16.36
C ARG A 118 -10.03 1.54 16.21
N LYS A 119 -10.53 2.31 17.18
CA LYS A 119 -11.87 2.92 17.13
C LYS A 119 -12.04 3.86 15.94
N ALA A 120 -11.03 4.69 15.66
CA ALA A 120 -11.04 5.65 14.55
C ALA A 120 -11.22 5.00 13.19
N ILE A 121 -10.62 3.81 12.96
CA ILE A 121 -10.67 3.14 11.67
C ILE A 121 -11.72 2.01 11.61
N MET A 122 -12.44 1.73 12.69
CA MET A 122 -13.45 0.66 12.73
C MET A 122 -14.53 0.75 11.63
N PRO A 123 -14.96 1.95 11.14
CA PRO A 123 -15.98 2.05 10.11
C PRO A 123 -15.52 1.71 8.67
N ILE A 124 -14.28 1.28 8.45
CA ILE A 124 -13.81 0.88 7.11
C ILE A 124 -14.37 -0.48 6.70
N ASP A 125 -14.28 -0.82 5.41
CA ASP A 125 -14.78 -2.09 4.87
C ASP A 125 -13.67 -3.15 4.79
N LEU A 126 -12.41 -2.71 4.67
CA LEU A 126 -11.25 -3.58 4.51
C LEU A 126 -10.02 -3.01 5.21
N ILE A 127 -9.30 -3.87 5.92
CA ILE A 127 -7.95 -3.56 6.39
C ILE A 127 -6.93 -4.50 5.73
N VAL A 128 -5.77 -3.95 5.37
CA VAL A 128 -4.63 -4.73 4.85
C VAL A 128 -3.42 -4.50 5.78
N PRO A 129 -3.33 -5.23 6.90
CA PRO A 129 -2.19 -5.13 7.80
C PRO A 129 -1.01 -5.93 7.26
N THR A 130 0.20 -5.34 7.33
CA THR A 130 1.43 -6.06 6.99
C THR A 130 1.89 -6.91 8.18
N ILE A 131 1.89 -8.24 8.02
CA ILE A 131 2.40 -9.21 8.99
C ILE A 131 3.42 -10.08 8.27
N ALA A 132 4.70 -9.72 8.31
CA ALA A 132 5.73 -10.36 7.49
C ALA A 132 6.93 -10.90 8.30
N ALA A 133 6.89 -10.80 9.64
CA ALA A 133 7.87 -11.35 10.55
C ALA A 133 7.20 -12.23 11.61
N ALA A 134 7.85 -13.33 11.97
CA ALA A 134 7.39 -14.26 13.00
C ALA A 134 8.12 -14.09 14.34
N ASP A 135 9.16 -13.29 14.37
CA ASP A 135 10.02 -13.05 15.53
C ASP A 135 10.62 -11.64 15.48
N GLU A 136 11.14 -11.18 16.64
CA GLU A 136 11.74 -9.86 16.81
C GLU A 136 12.93 -9.65 15.89
N ASP A 137 13.83 -10.62 15.74
CA ASP A 137 15.05 -10.47 14.94
C ASP A 137 14.72 -10.24 13.47
N THR A 138 13.78 -11.03 12.92
CA THR A 138 13.29 -10.85 11.55
C THR A 138 12.53 -9.54 11.39
N TYR A 139 11.74 -9.15 12.39
CA TYR A 139 11.01 -7.88 12.39
C TYR A 139 11.97 -6.69 12.31
N GLN A 140 13.02 -6.68 13.13
CA GLN A 140 14.06 -5.65 13.14
C GLN A 140 14.82 -5.59 11.81
N ARG A 141 15.19 -6.74 11.25
CA ARG A 141 15.91 -6.82 9.96
C ARG A 141 15.05 -6.35 8.78
N LEU A 142 13.78 -6.75 8.74
CA LEU A 142 12.88 -6.52 7.62
C LEU A 142 12.30 -5.09 7.63
N HIS A 143 11.85 -4.65 8.79
CA HIS A 143 11.08 -3.42 8.93
C HIS A 143 11.88 -2.23 9.48
N ARG A 144 13.01 -2.45 10.17
CA ARG A 144 13.81 -1.40 10.79
C ARG A 144 12.92 -0.39 11.54
N PRO A 145 12.15 -0.85 12.54
CA PRO A 145 11.13 -0.05 13.18
C PRO A 145 11.72 1.10 14.01
N ASN A 146 10.88 2.11 14.26
CA ASN A 146 11.14 3.05 15.35
C ASN A 146 11.15 2.29 16.70
N PRO A 147 11.96 2.66 17.69
CA PRO A 147 11.99 1.99 18.99
C PRO A 147 10.64 1.90 19.72
N SER A 148 9.69 2.77 19.41
CA SER A 148 8.32 2.73 19.95
C SER A 148 7.41 1.71 19.26
N ALA A 149 7.84 1.10 18.17
CA ALA A 149 7.06 0.17 17.34
C ALA A 149 7.64 -1.25 17.50
N ASP A 150 7.54 -1.82 18.70
CA ASP A 150 8.04 -3.16 18.99
C ASP A 150 7.14 -4.27 18.39
N PHE A 151 7.73 -5.44 18.19
CA PHE A 151 7.10 -6.59 17.56
C PHE A 151 5.87 -7.08 18.34
N SER A 152 5.94 -7.17 19.66
CA SER A 152 4.85 -7.68 20.50
C SER A 152 3.62 -6.78 20.39
N ARG A 153 3.81 -5.46 20.55
CA ARG A 153 2.72 -4.48 20.38
C ARG A 153 2.11 -4.50 18.97
N HIS A 154 2.96 -4.68 17.95
CA HIS A 154 2.49 -4.80 16.56
C HIS A 154 1.55 -6.00 16.41
N ILE A 155 1.97 -7.19 16.85
CA ILE A 155 1.19 -8.42 16.69
C ILE A 155 -0.06 -8.39 17.58
N GLU A 156 0.07 -8.06 18.86
CA GLU A 156 -1.04 -8.00 19.81
C GLU A 156 -2.09 -6.96 19.37
N GLY A 157 -1.64 -5.77 18.95
CA GLY A 157 -2.53 -4.73 18.46
C GLY A 157 -3.29 -5.14 17.21
N THR A 158 -2.62 -5.80 16.26
CA THR A 158 -3.26 -6.30 15.03
C THR A 158 -4.26 -7.42 15.35
N GLN A 159 -3.91 -8.36 16.24
CA GLN A 159 -4.82 -9.40 16.67
C GLN A 159 -6.03 -8.85 17.43
N LYS A 160 -5.83 -7.85 18.29
CA LYS A 160 -6.92 -7.19 19.01
C LYS A 160 -7.85 -6.44 18.07
N PHE A 161 -7.30 -5.70 17.09
CA PHE A 161 -8.11 -5.09 16.04
C PHE A 161 -8.95 -6.13 15.31
N ALA A 162 -8.35 -7.24 14.89
CA ALA A 162 -9.02 -8.31 14.17
C ALA A 162 -10.18 -8.97 14.96
N GLN A 163 -10.09 -9.00 16.29
CA GLN A 163 -11.17 -9.51 17.15
C GLN A 163 -12.36 -8.53 17.29
N GLU A 164 -12.10 -7.24 17.09
CA GLU A 164 -13.08 -6.16 17.23
C GLU A 164 -13.71 -5.76 15.89
N PHE A 165 -13.16 -6.20 14.76
CA PHE A 165 -13.48 -5.72 13.41
C PHE A 165 -14.39 -6.70 12.66
N ASP A 166 -15.49 -6.17 12.10
CA ASP A 166 -16.48 -6.95 11.34
C ASP A 166 -16.26 -6.92 9.81
N GLY A 167 -15.33 -6.11 9.32
CA GLY A 167 -15.00 -6.02 7.89
C GLY A 167 -13.98 -7.07 7.45
N GLU A 168 -13.53 -6.96 6.20
CA GLU A 168 -12.56 -7.89 5.61
C GLU A 168 -11.12 -7.61 6.10
N ILE A 169 -10.36 -8.68 6.35
CA ILE A 169 -8.94 -8.62 6.73
C ILE A 169 -8.10 -9.36 5.70
N TRP A 170 -7.24 -8.64 4.98
CA TRP A 170 -6.29 -9.24 4.04
C TRP A 170 -4.86 -9.05 4.58
N ALA A 171 -4.33 -10.08 5.25
CA ALA A 171 -3.00 -10.02 5.83
C ALA A 171 -1.93 -10.02 4.74
N GLU A 172 -1.11 -8.96 4.69
CA GLU A 172 -0.04 -8.83 3.69
C GLU A 172 1.28 -9.40 4.22
N VAL A 173 1.88 -10.32 3.45
CA VAL A 173 3.20 -10.89 3.69
C VAL A 173 4.18 -10.41 2.61
N LEU A 174 5.02 -9.44 2.92
CA LEU A 174 6.15 -9.05 2.06
C LEU A 174 7.23 -10.14 2.19
N LEU A 175 7.44 -10.92 1.14
CA LEU A 175 8.39 -12.05 1.15
C LEU A 175 9.70 -11.66 0.48
N VAL A 176 10.78 -11.58 1.27
CA VAL A 176 12.11 -11.16 0.84
C VAL A 176 13.07 -12.34 0.91
N ALA A 177 13.77 -12.62 -0.19
CA ALA A 177 14.73 -13.70 -0.28
C ALA A 177 15.83 -13.63 0.79
N GLY A 178 16.06 -14.74 1.50
CA GLY A 178 17.08 -14.87 2.55
C GLY A 178 16.81 -14.06 3.82
N VAL A 179 15.61 -13.51 3.99
CA VAL A 179 15.23 -12.73 5.17
C VAL A 179 14.11 -13.40 5.95
N ASN A 180 12.96 -13.64 5.34
CA ASN A 180 11.77 -14.21 5.99
C ASN A 180 11.16 -15.37 5.19
N ASP A 181 11.94 -16.03 4.35
CA ASP A 181 11.50 -17.04 3.40
C ASP A 181 11.88 -18.48 3.77
N SER A 182 12.45 -18.71 4.98
CA SER A 182 12.71 -20.08 5.47
C SER A 182 11.42 -20.83 5.79
N THR A 183 11.46 -22.14 5.70
CA THR A 183 10.30 -23.02 6.00
C THR A 183 9.82 -22.84 7.42
N GLU A 184 10.76 -22.79 8.37
CA GLU A 184 10.50 -22.64 9.80
C GLU A 184 9.85 -21.28 10.10
N HIS A 185 10.41 -20.20 9.55
CA HIS A 185 9.88 -18.85 9.70
C HIS A 185 8.45 -18.75 9.15
N LEU A 186 8.21 -19.25 7.94
CA LEU A 186 6.89 -19.25 7.30
C LEU A 186 5.85 -20.05 8.11
N ALA A 187 6.25 -21.17 8.72
CA ALA A 187 5.36 -21.96 9.55
C ALA A 187 4.94 -21.22 10.83
N GLU A 188 5.85 -20.54 11.49
CA GLU A 188 5.53 -19.70 12.65
C GLU A 188 4.72 -18.47 12.25
N LEU A 189 5.07 -17.82 11.14
CA LEU A 189 4.34 -16.69 10.61
C LEU A 189 2.87 -17.05 10.30
N ALA A 190 2.63 -18.21 9.70
CA ALA A 190 1.28 -18.69 9.45
C ALA A 190 0.46 -18.78 10.74
N LYS A 191 1.04 -19.32 11.84
CA LYS A 191 0.35 -19.41 13.14
C LYS A 191 -0.04 -18.03 13.69
N ILE A 192 0.83 -17.03 13.51
CA ILE A 192 0.57 -15.63 13.94
C ILE A 192 -0.57 -15.05 13.11
N ILE A 193 -0.51 -15.18 11.78
CA ILE A 193 -1.49 -14.62 10.87
C ILE A 193 -2.87 -15.23 11.10
N TYR A 194 -2.97 -16.55 11.25
CA TYR A 194 -4.27 -17.22 11.46
C TYR A 194 -4.98 -16.81 12.76
N LYS A 195 -4.26 -16.25 13.75
CA LYS A 195 -4.90 -15.65 14.94
C LYS A 195 -5.68 -14.37 14.65
N THR A 196 -5.44 -13.73 13.51
CA THR A 196 -6.22 -12.58 13.05
C THR A 196 -7.46 -13.00 12.23
N ASN A 197 -7.68 -14.29 12.03
CA ASN A 197 -8.75 -14.85 11.20
C ASN A 197 -8.90 -14.13 9.84
N PRO A 198 -7.84 -13.98 9.03
CA PRO A 198 -7.90 -13.19 7.81
C PRO A 198 -8.82 -13.83 6.78
N ASP A 199 -9.44 -13.03 5.91
CA ASP A 199 -10.17 -13.53 4.72
C ASP A 199 -9.18 -14.01 3.67
N TYR A 200 -8.08 -13.27 3.46
CA TYR A 200 -6.98 -13.63 2.58
C TYR A 200 -5.62 -13.37 3.22
N ILE A 201 -4.62 -14.11 2.75
CA ILE A 201 -3.20 -13.88 3.02
C ILE A 201 -2.55 -13.48 1.70
N ASP A 202 -2.19 -12.23 1.56
CA ASP A 202 -1.58 -11.66 0.36
C ASP A 202 -0.07 -11.87 0.38
N LEU A 203 0.40 -12.93 -0.27
CA LEU A 203 1.83 -13.18 -0.45
C LEU A 203 2.38 -12.24 -1.54
N ASN A 204 3.14 -11.23 -1.14
CA ASN A 204 3.59 -10.14 -1.98
C ASN A 204 5.12 -10.09 -2.06
N PRO A 205 5.76 -10.70 -3.06
CA PRO A 205 7.20 -10.54 -3.28
C PRO A 205 7.51 -9.11 -3.76
N PRO A 206 8.66 -8.51 -3.41
CA PRO A 206 9.05 -7.18 -3.85
C PRO A 206 9.33 -7.19 -5.36
N VAL A 207 8.42 -6.60 -6.13
CA VAL A 207 8.52 -6.50 -7.60
C VAL A 207 8.90 -5.09 -8.07
N ARG A 208 8.90 -4.10 -7.17
CA ARG A 208 9.31 -2.72 -7.44
C ARG A 208 10.67 -2.44 -6.85
N PRO A 209 11.39 -1.41 -7.33
CA PRO A 209 12.68 -1.02 -6.76
C PRO A 209 12.57 -0.83 -5.24
N PRO A 210 13.31 -1.63 -4.44
CA PRO A 210 13.29 -1.54 -3.00
C PRO A 210 14.19 -0.43 -2.48
N ALA A 211 14.04 -0.08 -1.18
CA ALA A 211 14.94 0.86 -0.51
C ALA A 211 16.39 0.37 -0.50
N GLU A 212 16.59 -0.94 -0.38
CA GLU A 212 17.91 -1.57 -0.33
C GLU A 212 18.16 -2.38 -1.61
N ARG A 213 19.20 -2.05 -2.36
CA ARG A 213 19.52 -2.66 -3.66
C ARG A 213 19.74 -4.18 -3.64
N TRP A 214 20.10 -4.73 -2.48
CA TRP A 214 20.31 -6.18 -2.31
C TRP A 214 19.00 -6.96 -2.08
N VAL A 215 17.89 -6.27 -1.83
CA VAL A 215 16.58 -6.89 -1.64
C VAL A 215 16.03 -7.35 -2.99
N HIS A 216 15.68 -8.61 -3.06
CA HIS A 216 15.06 -9.20 -4.26
C HIS A 216 13.97 -10.21 -3.86
N PRO A 217 13.02 -10.50 -4.76
CA PRO A 217 12.03 -11.53 -4.53
C PRO A 217 12.70 -12.91 -4.44
N PRO A 218 12.15 -13.85 -3.68
CA PRO A 218 12.55 -15.24 -3.73
C PRO A 218 12.28 -15.84 -5.11
N ASP A 219 12.94 -16.98 -5.41
CA ASP A 219 12.65 -17.76 -6.60
C ASP A 219 11.24 -18.39 -6.55
N GLU A 220 10.78 -18.88 -7.69
CA GLU A 220 9.44 -19.44 -7.83
C GLU A 220 9.22 -20.66 -6.92
N ALA A 221 10.23 -21.50 -6.70
CA ALA A 221 10.12 -22.67 -5.85
C ALA A 221 9.88 -22.27 -4.39
N VAL A 222 10.56 -21.22 -3.92
CA VAL A 222 10.37 -20.64 -2.59
C VAL A 222 8.99 -20.01 -2.47
N ILE A 223 8.54 -19.25 -3.48
CA ILE A 223 7.19 -18.64 -3.48
C ILE A 223 6.10 -19.72 -3.42
N ARG A 224 6.23 -20.82 -4.19
CA ARG A 224 5.30 -21.95 -4.16
C ARG A 224 5.29 -22.66 -2.79
N ARG A 225 6.45 -22.81 -2.16
CA ARG A 225 6.57 -23.37 -0.82
C ARG A 225 5.89 -22.45 0.21
N ALA A 226 6.15 -21.15 0.16
CA ALA A 226 5.50 -20.17 1.03
C ALA A 226 3.98 -20.20 0.87
N TYR A 227 3.48 -20.23 -0.36
CA TYR A 227 2.06 -20.38 -0.67
C TYR A 227 1.45 -21.62 0.00
N ALA A 228 2.12 -22.78 -0.13
CA ALA A 228 1.64 -24.02 0.47
C ALA A 228 1.64 -23.98 2.00
N ILE A 229 2.65 -23.37 2.64
CA ILE A 229 2.75 -23.26 4.10
C ILE A 229 1.69 -22.29 4.66
N LEU A 230 1.50 -21.14 3.99
CA LEU A 230 0.50 -20.15 4.38
C LEU A 230 -0.94 -20.64 4.19
N GLY A 231 -1.14 -21.67 3.38
CA GLY A 231 -2.38 -22.44 3.32
C GLY A 231 -3.47 -21.85 2.43
N PRO A 232 -4.72 -22.32 2.57
CA PRO A 232 -5.79 -22.15 1.56
C PRO A 232 -6.30 -20.71 1.42
N LYS A 233 -6.06 -19.84 2.39
CA LYS A 233 -6.40 -18.42 2.30
C LYS A 233 -5.31 -17.59 1.59
N CYS A 234 -4.15 -18.21 1.28
CA CYS A 234 -3.04 -17.53 0.62
C CYS A 234 -3.34 -17.32 -0.87
N ARG A 235 -2.98 -16.15 -1.36
CA ARG A 235 -2.95 -15.79 -2.79
C ARG A 235 -1.68 -15.02 -3.12
N ILE A 236 -1.12 -15.22 -4.30
CA ILE A 236 0.09 -14.52 -4.72
C ILE A 236 -0.32 -13.21 -5.38
N VAL A 237 0.16 -12.10 -4.83
CA VAL A 237 -0.08 -10.75 -5.35
C VAL A 237 1.03 -10.40 -6.33
N GLY A 238 0.83 -10.65 -7.61
CA GLY A 238 1.89 -10.38 -8.61
C GLY A 238 1.40 -10.30 -10.04
N GLN A 239 0.23 -10.85 -10.33
CA GLN A 239 -0.38 -10.74 -11.66
C GLN A 239 -1.53 -9.73 -11.60
N PHE A 240 -1.44 -8.71 -12.43
CA PHE A 240 -2.49 -7.74 -12.63
C PHE A 240 -3.64 -8.37 -13.44
N VAL A 241 -4.88 -8.24 -12.93
CA VAL A 241 -6.09 -8.52 -13.71
C VAL A 241 -6.61 -7.19 -14.20
N PRO A 242 -6.60 -6.91 -15.52
CA PRO A 242 -7.07 -5.63 -16.02
C PRO A 242 -8.56 -5.43 -15.70
N PRO A 243 -8.98 -4.22 -15.29
CA PRO A 243 -10.38 -3.90 -15.11
C PRO A 243 -11.12 -3.93 -16.46
N SER A 244 -12.42 -4.23 -16.42
CA SER A 244 -13.29 -4.14 -17.59
C SER A 244 -13.25 -2.72 -18.19
N ALA A 245 -13.28 -2.64 -19.52
CA ALA A 245 -12.97 -1.48 -20.34
C ALA A 245 -13.79 -0.17 -20.10
N HIS A 246 -14.65 -0.10 -19.10
CA HIS A 246 -15.64 0.99 -18.96
C HIS A 246 -15.20 2.16 -18.04
N ALA A 247 -14.04 2.08 -17.39
CA ALA A 247 -13.59 3.10 -16.42
C ALA A 247 -12.55 4.09 -16.96
N LEU A 248 -12.27 4.12 -18.26
CA LEU A 248 -11.00 4.67 -18.79
C LEU A 248 -11.08 5.89 -19.70
N GLU A 249 -12.25 6.47 -19.89
CA GLU A 249 -12.35 7.74 -20.62
C GLU A 249 -12.30 8.91 -19.63
N VAL A 250 -11.32 9.74 -19.74
CA VAL A 250 -11.19 11.08 -19.15
C VAL A 250 -10.09 11.21 -18.09
N ALA A 251 -8.86 11.18 -18.48
CA ALA A 251 -7.84 12.06 -17.93
C ALA A 251 -6.62 12.07 -18.85
N ASN A 252 -6.01 13.23 -19.08
CA ASN A 252 -4.79 13.32 -19.85
C ASN A 252 -3.79 12.25 -19.41
N LEU A 253 -3.46 11.32 -20.32
CA LEU A 253 -2.60 10.18 -20.05
C LEU A 253 -1.31 10.55 -19.34
N ALA A 254 -0.70 11.67 -19.74
CA ALA A 254 0.51 12.18 -19.11
C ALA A 254 0.30 12.52 -17.62
N THR A 255 -0.86 13.11 -17.27
CA THR A 255 -1.20 13.43 -15.87
C THR A 255 -1.41 12.15 -15.04
N ARG A 256 -2.02 11.13 -15.61
CA ARG A 256 -2.22 9.82 -14.96
C ARG A 256 -0.88 9.12 -14.73
N ILE A 257 0.01 9.11 -15.73
CA ILE A 257 1.36 8.56 -15.63
C ILE A 257 2.14 9.29 -14.54
N LEU A 258 2.16 10.63 -14.54
CA LEU A 258 2.83 11.41 -13.50
C LEU A 258 2.28 11.13 -12.11
N GLY A 259 0.96 10.97 -11.97
CA GLY A 259 0.31 10.59 -10.71
C GLY A 259 0.82 9.25 -10.16
N ILE A 260 1.14 8.29 -11.03
CA ILE A 260 1.78 7.02 -10.64
C ILE A 260 3.24 7.25 -10.26
N LEU A 261 4.02 7.93 -11.11
CA LEU A 261 5.46 8.11 -10.93
C LEU A 261 5.84 8.97 -9.72
N ILE A 262 4.97 9.92 -9.33
CA ILE A 262 5.15 10.73 -8.10
C ILE A 262 5.20 9.84 -6.84
N ARG A 263 4.52 8.70 -6.86
CA ARG A 263 4.41 7.80 -5.72
C ARG A 263 5.45 6.69 -5.72
N ARG A 264 5.91 6.27 -6.92
CA ARG A 264 6.81 5.14 -7.05
C ARG A 264 7.36 5.03 -8.48
N PRO A 265 8.58 4.50 -8.64
CA PRO A 265 9.08 4.08 -9.93
C PRO A 265 8.22 2.95 -10.53
N GLU A 266 7.97 3.00 -11.85
CA GLU A 266 7.20 1.98 -12.57
C GLU A 266 7.74 1.77 -13.99
N THR A 267 7.51 0.58 -14.56
CA THR A 267 7.82 0.28 -15.96
C THR A 267 6.68 0.70 -16.90
N ALA A 268 6.98 0.90 -18.19
CA ALA A 268 5.95 1.19 -19.18
C ALA A 268 4.88 0.09 -19.26
N GLU A 269 5.28 -1.18 -19.14
CA GLU A 269 4.38 -2.34 -19.10
C GLU A 269 3.45 -2.28 -17.89
N SER A 270 4.00 -2.10 -16.68
CA SER A 270 3.21 -2.01 -15.44
C SER A 270 2.24 -0.82 -15.46
N ILE A 271 2.67 0.32 -16.03
CA ILE A 271 1.79 1.47 -16.21
C ILE A 271 0.69 1.16 -17.23
N ALA A 272 1.01 0.51 -18.35
CA ALA A 272 0.05 0.14 -19.38
C ALA A 272 -1.02 -0.80 -18.82
N ASP A 273 -0.59 -1.84 -18.12
CA ASP A 273 -1.47 -2.77 -17.41
C ASP A 273 -2.31 -2.01 -16.36
N SER A 274 -1.66 -1.13 -15.59
CA SER A 274 -2.31 -0.30 -14.58
C SER A 274 -3.36 0.64 -15.14
N LEU A 275 -3.21 1.09 -16.35
CA LEU A 275 -4.12 2.05 -16.98
C LEU A 275 -5.09 1.37 -17.96
N GLY A 276 -4.94 0.08 -18.24
CA GLY A 276 -5.75 -0.68 -19.20
C GLY A 276 -5.61 -0.15 -20.65
N ILE A 277 -4.43 0.32 -21.01
CA ILE A 277 -4.12 0.91 -22.33
C ILE A 277 -2.97 0.19 -22.99
N VAL A 278 -2.83 0.37 -24.29
CA VAL A 278 -1.76 -0.26 -25.07
C VAL A 278 -0.40 0.27 -24.61
N GLN A 279 0.54 -0.62 -24.34
CA GLN A 279 1.90 -0.28 -23.86
C GLN A 279 2.61 0.76 -24.74
N GLN A 280 2.41 0.71 -26.06
CA GLN A 280 2.99 1.66 -26.98
C GLN A 280 2.56 3.12 -26.67
N GLN A 281 1.28 3.35 -26.32
CA GLN A 281 0.77 4.68 -25.97
C GLN A 281 1.41 5.20 -24.66
N VAL A 282 1.65 4.30 -23.70
CA VAL A 282 2.35 4.64 -22.45
C VAL A 282 3.79 4.97 -22.73
N THR A 283 4.48 4.20 -23.57
CA THR A 283 5.88 4.44 -23.95
C THR A 283 6.02 5.81 -24.62
N GLU A 284 5.18 6.14 -25.59
CA GLU A 284 5.16 7.44 -26.26
C GLU A 284 4.92 8.59 -25.26
N ALA A 285 4.01 8.41 -24.30
CA ALA A 285 3.73 9.41 -23.28
C ALA A 285 4.89 9.57 -22.28
N LEU A 286 5.55 8.47 -21.89
CA LEU A 286 6.73 8.48 -21.03
C LEU A 286 7.92 9.17 -21.73
N ASP A 287 8.16 8.88 -23.01
CA ASP A 287 9.21 9.54 -23.79
C ASP A 287 8.97 11.04 -23.86
N ALA A 288 7.70 11.47 -24.04
CA ALA A 288 7.34 12.89 -24.02
C ALA A 288 7.55 13.54 -22.64
N LEU A 289 7.30 12.79 -21.54
CA LEU A 289 7.55 13.27 -20.18
C LEU A 289 9.05 13.37 -19.88
N VAL A 290 9.84 12.40 -20.34
CA VAL A 290 11.31 12.42 -20.21
C VAL A 290 11.90 13.61 -21.01
N ALA A 291 11.44 13.82 -22.24
CA ALA A 291 11.86 14.97 -23.05
C ALA A 291 11.55 16.32 -22.38
N LYS A 292 10.44 16.40 -21.63
CA LYS A 292 10.05 17.58 -20.83
C LYS A 292 10.73 17.64 -19.45
N LYS A 293 11.61 16.68 -19.12
CA LYS A 293 12.26 16.56 -17.81
C LYS A 293 11.28 16.42 -16.64
N LEU A 294 10.10 15.89 -16.89
CA LEU A 294 9.06 15.60 -15.88
C LEU A 294 9.18 14.16 -15.36
N ALA A 295 9.87 13.30 -16.07
CA ALA A 295 10.26 11.96 -15.65
C ALA A 295 11.69 11.67 -16.09
N ILE A 296 12.33 10.68 -15.48
CA ILE A 296 13.62 10.11 -15.89
C ILE A 296 13.49 8.60 -16.02
N GLN A 297 14.27 8.01 -16.92
CA GLN A 297 14.39 6.56 -17.00
C GLN A 297 15.52 6.11 -16.09
N ALA A 298 15.21 5.18 -15.19
CA ALA A 298 16.12 4.54 -14.25
C ALA A 298 16.54 3.14 -14.77
N ASP A 299 17.45 2.49 -14.05
CA ASP A 299 17.91 1.14 -14.37
C ASP A 299 16.73 0.14 -14.41
N GLY A 300 16.87 -0.91 -15.26
CA GLY A 300 15.86 -1.97 -15.36
C GLY A 300 14.57 -1.57 -16.08
N GLY A 301 14.56 -0.45 -16.82
CA GLY A 301 13.40 0.00 -17.61
C GLY A 301 12.33 0.70 -16.76
N TYR A 302 12.66 1.08 -15.54
CA TYR A 302 11.79 1.89 -14.68
C TYR A 302 11.83 3.36 -15.06
N PHE A 303 10.71 4.06 -14.79
CA PHE A 303 10.60 5.51 -14.88
C PHE A 303 10.27 6.07 -13.52
N GLU A 304 10.79 7.25 -13.20
CA GLU A 304 10.56 7.93 -11.92
C GLU A 304 10.57 9.45 -12.10
N ILE A 305 10.11 10.17 -11.08
CA ILE A 305 10.18 11.64 -11.05
C ILE A 305 11.61 12.06 -10.69
N PRO A 306 12.20 13.06 -11.39
CA PRO A 306 13.50 13.60 -11.03
C PRO A 306 13.53 14.07 -9.57
N GLN A 307 14.50 13.58 -8.81
CA GLN A 307 14.73 14.10 -7.46
C GLN A 307 15.24 15.56 -7.55
N LYS A 308 14.65 16.45 -6.78
CA LYS A 308 15.05 17.87 -6.68
C LYS A 308 16.35 18.02 -5.90
#